data_eb4fbb030afa9c7b38a23c2e68305541
#
_entry.id   eb4fbb030afa9c7b38a23c2e68305541
#
_cell.length_a   1.000
_cell.length_b   1.000
_cell.length_c   1.000
_cell.angle_alpha   90.00
_cell.angle_beta   90.00
_cell.angle_gamma   90.00
#
_symmetry.space_group_name_H-M   'P 1'
#
loop_
_entity.id
_entity.type
_entity.pdbx_description
1 polymer ?
#
loop_
_entity_poly.entity_id
_entity_poly.type
_entity_poly.pdbx_seq_one_letter_code
_entity_poly.pdbx_strand_id
1 'polypeptide(L)'
;MSGGDRLAAVERARAALQDASRGEALARQRGRGKLTARERIAGLLDPGSFRETGGFALAEAEGAGPPPQPADGVVTGTGRIEGRAVAVLAQDFSVAGGSIGRIGTAKTVHAVETAIARGLPLVMLLDGGGHRIQDGQDARSFAHASPLIRTLARASGWVPLVALMLGPGFAAPTNFAGFSDLVVMVRGLSTMGMAGPALVKAATGEALDQEALGGAALQAGAQGLADLAVETEAEALALARRFLGYLPANARAAPPHAPCDDPAERREEALLTLVPEDRRKGFDVREAIAGIADRGSVLELKPRHAANMVTALARLDGRPVGILANQSLRLGGIIDAAAAEKGARFIAFCDAYGLPLVSLIDVPGFLIGSAAERSRLGRRSAKLPFEWAHATVPRISVVLRKGYGLGYIAMAGGRSMEADAAFAWPSAEICAMSIEGSVDIAHRREVEAAPDPAAHRQALIEGIRARTGALRAAEGFGLDDVIDPRDTRARIIEVLRQCETRRHGGLPPKKRAIPPI
;
A
#
# COMPACT_ATOMS: atom_id res chain seq x y z
N MET A 1 -2.22 -38.85 -39.44
CA MET A 1 -1.14 -38.03 -38.87
C MET A 1 -0.26 -38.90 -37.97
N SER A 2 1.04 -38.93 -38.22
CA SER A 2 2.02 -39.62 -37.37
C SER A 2 2.17 -38.88 -36.02
N GLY A 3 2.82 -39.53 -35.04
CA GLY A 3 3.14 -38.85 -33.76
C GLY A 3 4.02 -37.62 -33.98
N GLY A 4 4.94 -37.64 -34.96
CA GLY A 4 5.77 -36.52 -35.34
C GLY A 4 4.96 -35.36 -35.94
N ASP A 5 3.97 -35.63 -36.79
CA ASP A 5 3.11 -34.59 -37.39
C ASP A 5 2.30 -33.88 -36.31
N ARG A 6 1.81 -34.60 -35.31
CA ARG A 6 1.05 -34.01 -34.17
C ARG A 6 1.93 -33.12 -33.33
N LEU A 7 3.17 -33.55 -33.02
CA LEU A 7 4.12 -32.74 -32.26
C LEU A 7 4.48 -31.45 -33.01
N ALA A 8 4.81 -31.54 -34.31
CA ALA A 8 5.09 -30.39 -35.15
C ALA A 8 3.92 -29.39 -35.24
N ALA A 9 2.67 -29.87 -35.22
CA ALA A 9 1.50 -29.01 -35.14
C ALA A 9 1.41 -28.24 -33.83
N VAL A 10 1.69 -28.87 -32.69
CA VAL A 10 1.77 -28.21 -31.38
C VAL A 10 2.88 -27.19 -31.31
N GLU A 11 4.06 -27.51 -31.85
CA GLU A 11 5.20 -26.59 -31.91
C GLU A 11 4.90 -25.35 -32.75
N ARG A 12 4.29 -25.50 -33.92
CA ARG A 12 3.82 -24.37 -34.74
C ARG A 12 2.79 -23.53 -34.00
N ALA A 13 1.80 -24.16 -33.37
CA ALA A 13 0.81 -23.43 -32.58
C ALA A 13 1.46 -22.66 -31.41
N ARG A 14 2.46 -23.25 -30.75
CA ARG A 14 3.22 -22.59 -29.69
C ARG A 14 4.06 -21.42 -30.20
N ALA A 15 4.69 -21.57 -31.35
CA ALA A 15 5.43 -20.48 -32.00
C ALA A 15 4.52 -19.30 -32.37
N ALA A 16 3.27 -19.57 -32.77
CA ALA A 16 2.28 -18.55 -33.07
C ALA A 16 1.85 -17.70 -31.86
N LEU A 17 2.07 -18.19 -30.63
CA LEU A 17 1.83 -17.44 -29.41
C LEU A 17 2.91 -16.38 -29.13
N GLN A 18 4.10 -16.52 -29.74
CA GLN A 18 5.23 -15.66 -29.45
C GLN A 18 5.17 -14.34 -30.19
N ASP A 19 5.79 -13.30 -29.64
CA ASP A 19 5.82 -11.96 -30.19
C ASP A 19 6.39 -11.91 -31.62
N ALA A 20 7.36 -12.77 -31.94
CA ALA A 20 7.97 -12.87 -33.26
C ALA A 20 6.96 -13.12 -34.40
N SER A 21 5.84 -13.78 -34.14
CA SER A 21 4.78 -14.07 -35.11
C SER A 21 3.74 -12.96 -35.27
N ARG A 22 3.81 -11.86 -34.49
CA ARG A 22 2.80 -10.80 -34.37
C ARG A 22 3.36 -9.40 -34.67
N GLY A 23 4.37 -9.29 -35.52
CA GLY A 23 5.22 -8.13 -35.72
C GLY A 23 4.48 -6.79 -35.90
N GLU A 24 3.48 -6.70 -36.79
CA GLU A 24 2.78 -5.44 -37.06
C GLU A 24 1.95 -4.93 -35.87
N ALA A 25 1.19 -5.81 -35.20
CA ALA A 25 0.39 -5.44 -34.02
C ALA A 25 1.28 -4.95 -32.89
N LEU A 26 2.44 -5.58 -32.68
CA LEU A 26 3.39 -5.25 -31.64
C LEU A 26 4.24 -4.02 -31.97
N ALA A 27 4.52 -3.75 -33.26
CA ALA A 27 5.17 -2.51 -33.67
C ALA A 27 4.36 -1.28 -33.25
N ARG A 28 3.04 -1.32 -33.36
CA ARG A 28 2.15 -0.25 -32.87
C ARG A 28 2.20 -0.09 -31.36
N GLN A 29 2.31 -1.18 -30.59
CA GLN A 29 2.46 -1.15 -29.13
C GLN A 29 3.80 -0.49 -28.73
N ARG A 30 4.89 -0.94 -29.32
CA ARG A 30 6.24 -0.39 -29.09
C ARG A 30 6.38 1.07 -29.55
N GLY A 31 5.73 1.44 -30.67
CA GLY A 31 5.68 2.83 -31.15
C GLY A 31 5.00 3.82 -30.19
N ARG A 32 4.24 3.31 -29.23
CA ARG A 32 3.66 4.09 -28.11
C ARG A 32 4.55 4.11 -26.86
N GLY A 33 5.78 3.63 -26.95
CA GLY A 33 6.71 3.54 -25.82
C GLY A 33 6.36 2.44 -24.81
N LYS A 34 5.55 1.43 -25.21
CA LYS A 34 5.04 0.37 -24.32
C LYS A 34 5.67 -0.98 -24.63
N LEU A 35 5.96 -1.74 -23.58
CA LEU A 35 6.34 -3.14 -23.70
C LEU A 35 5.14 -4.02 -24.10
N THR A 36 5.41 -5.17 -24.72
CA THR A 36 4.40 -6.18 -24.95
C THR A 36 4.05 -6.92 -23.65
N ALA A 37 2.93 -7.63 -23.61
CA ALA A 37 2.56 -8.44 -22.45
C ALA A 37 3.64 -9.48 -22.11
N ARG A 38 4.30 -10.08 -23.11
CA ARG A 38 5.37 -11.08 -22.90
C ARG A 38 6.68 -10.44 -22.47
N GLU A 39 7.05 -9.28 -23.01
CA GLU A 39 8.22 -8.51 -22.55
C GLU A 39 8.07 -8.07 -21.09
N ARG A 40 6.86 -7.66 -20.66
CA ARG A 40 6.54 -7.34 -19.26
C ARG A 40 6.70 -8.55 -18.34
N ILE A 41 6.18 -9.71 -18.74
CA ILE A 41 6.34 -10.97 -17.99
C ILE A 41 7.81 -11.35 -17.90
N ALA A 42 8.58 -11.23 -19.00
CA ALA A 42 10.00 -11.53 -19.03
C ALA A 42 10.81 -10.57 -18.14
N GLY A 43 10.45 -9.28 -18.08
CA GLY A 43 11.10 -8.30 -17.20
C GLY A 43 10.73 -8.46 -15.72
N LEU A 44 9.56 -9.02 -15.43
CA LEU A 44 9.09 -9.26 -14.06
C LEU A 44 9.71 -10.52 -13.45
N LEU A 45 9.75 -11.63 -14.21
CA LEU A 45 10.09 -12.95 -13.71
C LEU A 45 11.57 -13.29 -13.91
N ASP A 46 12.04 -14.25 -13.12
CA ASP A 46 13.37 -14.80 -13.30
C ASP A 46 13.48 -15.50 -14.67
N PRO A 47 14.60 -15.35 -15.40
CA PRO A 47 14.77 -15.89 -16.74
C PRO A 47 14.40 -17.37 -16.85
N GLY A 48 13.62 -17.72 -17.88
CA GLY A 48 13.20 -19.10 -18.16
C GLY A 48 12.23 -19.74 -17.17
N SER A 49 11.79 -18.99 -16.14
CA SER A 49 10.89 -19.52 -15.10
C SER A 49 9.40 -19.51 -15.50
N PHE A 50 8.99 -18.73 -16.50
CA PHE A 50 7.59 -18.62 -16.89
C PHE A 50 7.02 -19.91 -17.45
N ARG A 51 5.86 -20.29 -16.95
CA ARG A 51 5.05 -21.43 -17.44
C ARG A 51 3.65 -20.92 -17.74
N GLU A 52 3.39 -20.73 -19.03
CA GLU A 52 2.10 -20.21 -19.53
C GLU A 52 0.97 -21.23 -19.32
N THR A 53 -0.20 -20.74 -18.93
CA THR A 53 -1.42 -21.51 -18.79
C THR A 53 -2.48 -20.96 -19.73
N GLY A 54 -3.15 -21.84 -20.50
CA GLY A 54 -4.24 -21.44 -21.42
C GLY A 54 -3.77 -20.61 -22.62
N GLY A 55 -2.51 -20.76 -23.06
CA GLY A 55 -2.00 -20.04 -24.23
C GLY A 55 -2.72 -20.42 -25.53
N PHE A 56 -3.18 -21.67 -25.67
CA PHE A 56 -3.93 -22.14 -26.83
C PHE A 56 -5.42 -21.85 -26.78
N ALA A 57 -5.94 -21.27 -25.69
CA ALA A 57 -7.34 -20.95 -25.58
C ALA A 57 -7.71 -19.84 -26.56
N LEU A 58 -8.80 -20.02 -27.29
CA LEU A 58 -9.32 -19.10 -28.29
C LEU A 58 -10.74 -18.69 -27.93
N ALA A 59 -11.10 -17.43 -28.18
CA ALA A 59 -12.49 -17.03 -28.22
C ALA A 59 -13.18 -17.70 -29.44
N GLU A 60 -14.45 -18.01 -29.31
CA GLU A 60 -15.25 -18.41 -30.46
C GLU A 60 -15.38 -17.25 -31.43
N ALA A 61 -15.33 -17.52 -32.75
CA ALA A 61 -15.59 -16.51 -33.74
C ALA A 61 -17.11 -16.23 -33.76
N GLU A 62 -17.50 -15.03 -33.36
CA GLU A 62 -18.90 -14.58 -33.46
C GLU A 62 -19.05 -13.68 -34.69
N GLY A 63 -19.81 -14.17 -35.70
CA GLY A 63 -20.17 -13.39 -36.88
C GLY A 63 -18.97 -12.96 -37.75
N ALA A 64 -19.06 -11.76 -38.34
CA ALA A 64 -18.05 -11.16 -39.23
C ALA A 64 -16.91 -10.45 -38.48
N GLY A 65 -16.68 -10.77 -37.19
CA GLY A 65 -15.61 -10.18 -36.38
C GLY A 65 -14.20 -10.62 -36.81
N PRO A 66 -13.15 -9.98 -36.28
CA PRO A 66 -11.77 -10.40 -36.56
C PRO A 66 -11.55 -11.84 -36.08
N PRO A 67 -10.63 -12.60 -36.74
CA PRO A 67 -10.36 -13.97 -36.36
C PRO A 67 -9.91 -14.06 -34.88
N PRO A 68 -10.31 -15.13 -34.19
CA PRO A 68 -9.92 -15.33 -32.78
C PRO A 68 -8.40 -15.28 -32.62
N GLN A 69 -7.96 -14.50 -31.62
CA GLN A 69 -6.55 -14.38 -31.31
C GLN A 69 -6.17 -15.36 -30.18
N PRO A 70 -5.01 -16.02 -30.26
CA PRO A 70 -4.53 -16.88 -29.19
C PRO A 70 -4.52 -16.16 -27.84
N ALA A 71 -4.82 -16.89 -26.78
CA ALA A 71 -4.88 -16.40 -25.40
C ALA A 71 -6.01 -15.38 -25.11
N ASP A 72 -6.82 -15.01 -26.08
CA ASP A 72 -7.92 -14.03 -25.97
C ASP A 72 -7.52 -12.73 -25.24
N GLY A 73 -6.34 -12.20 -25.57
CA GLY A 73 -5.83 -10.93 -25.00
C GLY A 73 -5.39 -10.99 -23.54
N VAL A 74 -5.32 -12.17 -22.93
CA VAL A 74 -4.82 -12.32 -21.55
C VAL A 74 -3.79 -13.44 -21.49
N VAL A 75 -2.55 -13.11 -21.17
CA VAL A 75 -1.47 -14.08 -20.91
C VAL A 75 -1.42 -14.39 -19.43
N THR A 76 -1.59 -15.68 -19.06
CA THR A 76 -1.60 -16.14 -17.66
C THR A 76 -0.62 -17.27 -17.44
N GLY A 77 -0.12 -17.40 -16.22
CA GLY A 77 0.78 -18.49 -15.85
C GLY A 77 1.39 -18.32 -14.48
N THR A 78 2.43 -19.09 -14.24
CA THR A 78 3.26 -19.00 -13.03
C THR A 78 4.73 -18.85 -13.41
N GLY A 79 5.52 -18.27 -12.51
CA GLY A 79 6.95 -18.11 -12.67
C GLY A 79 7.63 -17.92 -11.31
N ARG A 80 8.82 -17.36 -11.32
CA ARG A 80 9.55 -17.04 -10.09
C ARG A 80 10.01 -15.58 -10.10
N ILE A 81 10.05 -15.02 -8.90
CA ILE A 81 10.72 -13.75 -8.58
C ILE A 81 11.70 -14.05 -7.46
N GLU A 82 13.00 -13.88 -7.72
CA GLU A 82 14.06 -14.20 -6.75
C GLU A 82 13.91 -15.63 -6.18
N GLY A 83 13.69 -16.59 -7.08
CA GLY A 83 13.50 -18.01 -6.75
C GLY A 83 12.12 -18.36 -6.18
N ARG A 84 11.30 -17.41 -5.76
CA ARG A 84 9.99 -17.63 -5.13
C ARG A 84 8.89 -17.67 -6.18
N ALA A 85 8.01 -18.68 -6.07
CA ALA A 85 6.91 -18.87 -7.00
C ALA A 85 5.86 -17.74 -6.90
N VAL A 86 5.39 -17.28 -8.06
CA VAL A 86 4.32 -16.28 -8.19
C VAL A 86 3.37 -16.65 -9.32
N ALA A 87 2.12 -16.25 -9.21
CA ALA A 87 1.16 -16.25 -10.31
C ALA A 87 1.19 -14.90 -11.02
N VAL A 88 1.02 -14.91 -12.34
CA VAL A 88 1.01 -13.69 -13.14
C VAL A 88 -0.13 -13.74 -14.16
N LEU A 89 -0.74 -12.58 -14.38
CA LEU A 89 -1.62 -12.32 -15.51
C LEU A 89 -1.22 -11.01 -16.17
N ALA A 90 -1.26 -10.96 -17.49
CA ALA A 90 -0.95 -9.77 -18.28
C ALA A 90 -2.00 -9.55 -19.35
N GLN A 91 -2.58 -8.36 -19.39
CA GLN A 91 -3.42 -7.93 -20.50
C GLN A 91 -2.59 -7.58 -21.71
N ASP A 92 -2.96 -8.05 -22.86
CA ASP A 92 -2.33 -7.76 -24.15
C ASP A 92 -3.15 -6.72 -24.91
N PHE A 93 -2.73 -5.46 -24.84
CA PHE A 93 -3.41 -4.35 -25.49
C PHE A 93 -3.48 -4.51 -27.03
N SER A 94 -2.59 -5.29 -27.64
CA SER A 94 -2.61 -5.56 -29.07
C SER A 94 -3.80 -6.42 -29.52
N VAL A 95 -4.51 -7.06 -28.57
CA VAL A 95 -5.72 -7.84 -28.82
C VAL A 95 -6.94 -7.05 -28.33
N ALA A 96 -7.77 -6.60 -29.25
CA ALA A 96 -9.01 -5.86 -28.98
C ALA A 96 -8.87 -4.72 -27.94
N GLY A 97 -7.72 -4.00 -27.95
CA GLY A 97 -7.42 -2.93 -27.01
C GLY A 97 -7.30 -3.39 -25.54
N GLY A 98 -6.91 -4.64 -25.31
CA GLY A 98 -6.80 -5.23 -23.98
C GLY A 98 -8.14 -5.46 -23.28
N SER A 99 -9.27 -5.39 -24.00
CA SER A 99 -10.59 -5.71 -23.43
C SER A 99 -10.68 -7.20 -23.08
N ILE A 100 -11.35 -7.50 -21.97
CA ILE A 100 -11.45 -8.85 -21.44
C ILE A 100 -12.69 -9.53 -22.02
N GLY A 101 -12.49 -10.51 -22.90
CA GLY A 101 -13.54 -11.36 -23.45
C GLY A 101 -13.90 -12.53 -22.54
N ARG A 102 -14.80 -13.40 -22.97
CA ARG A 102 -15.27 -14.55 -22.21
C ARG A 102 -14.13 -15.50 -21.81
N ILE A 103 -13.27 -15.85 -22.74
CA ILE A 103 -12.10 -16.74 -22.47
C ILE A 103 -11.05 -16.00 -21.64
N GLY A 104 -10.75 -14.73 -21.94
CA GLY A 104 -9.86 -13.90 -21.13
C GLY A 104 -10.32 -13.79 -19.68
N THR A 105 -11.63 -13.66 -19.46
CA THR A 105 -12.25 -13.69 -18.13
C THR A 105 -12.03 -15.03 -17.42
N ALA A 106 -12.32 -16.14 -18.09
CA ALA A 106 -12.14 -17.48 -17.52
C ALA A 106 -10.67 -17.74 -17.15
N LYS A 107 -9.71 -17.31 -17.99
CA LYS A 107 -8.27 -17.40 -17.70
C LYS A 107 -7.87 -16.54 -16.52
N THR A 108 -8.41 -15.31 -16.42
CA THR A 108 -8.15 -14.42 -15.28
C THR A 108 -8.65 -15.04 -13.97
N VAL A 109 -9.89 -15.57 -13.97
CA VAL A 109 -10.45 -16.29 -12.79
C VAL A 109 -9.55 -17.46 -12.42
N HIS A 110 -9.16 -18.29 -13.39
CA HIS A 110 -8.30 -19.45 -13.15
C HIS A 110 -6.93 -19.05 -12.57
N ALA A 111 -6.33 -17.94 -13.04
CA ALA A 111 -5.07 -17.45 -12.49
C ALA A 111 -5.21 -17.02 -11.02
N VAL A 112 -6.29 -16.31 -10.66
CA VAL A 112 -6.58 -15.93 -9.28
C VAL A 112 -6.86 -17.16 -8.40
N GLU A 113 -7.65 -18.12 -8.89
CA GLU A 113 -7.91 -19.39 -8.18
C GLU A 113 -6.64 -20.21 -7.98
N THR A 114 -5.76 -20.22 -8.97
CA THR A 114 -4.44 -20.86 -8.87
C THR A 114 -3.59 -20.21 -7.78
N ALA A 115 -3.56 -18.86 -7.74
CA ALA A 115 -2.88 -18.12 -6.69
C ALA A 115 -3.43 -18.45 -5.30
N ILE A 116 -4.76 -18.47 -5.14
CA ILE A 116 -5.43 -18.83 -3.89
C ILE A 116 -5.11 -20.28 -3.47
N ALA A 117 -5.29 -21.23 -4.37
CA ALA A 117 -5.16 -22.67 -4.07
C ALA A 117 -3.72 -23.06 -3.72
N ARG A 118 -2.75 -22.43 -4.39
CA ARG A 118 -1.32 -22.71 -4.19
C ARG A 118 -0.66 -21.77 -3.17
N GLY A 119 -1.39 -20.74 -2.68
CA GLY A 119 -0.85 -19.74 -1.77
C GLY A 119 0.29 -18.91 -2.38
N LEU A 120 0.14 -18.48 -3.65
CA LEU A 120 1.14 -17.72 -4.39
C LEU A 120 0.76 -16.24 -4.47
N PRO A 121 1.71 -15.29 -4.36
CA PRO A 121 1.47 -13.91 -4.74
C PRO A 121 0.95 -13.81 -6.17
N LEU A 122 0.06 -12.85 -6.44
CA LEU A 122 -0.48 -12.59 -7.76
C LEU A 122 -0.03 -11.21 -8.24
N VAL A 123 0.62 -11.17 -9.41
CA VAL A 123 0.97 -9.93 -10.09
C VAL A 123 0.12 -9.76 -11.33
N MET A 124 -0.59 -8.63 -11.40
CA MET A 124 -1.48 -8.26 -12.48
C MET A 124 -0.86 -7.11 -13.30
N LEU A 125 -0.53 -7.38 -14.56
CA LEU A 125 0.01 -6.41 -15.52
C LEU A 125 -1.15 -5.92 -16.38
N LEU A 126 -1.73 -4.76 -15.99
CA LEU A 126 -3.00 -4.28 -16.50
C LEU A 126 -2.78 -3.22 -17.59
N ASP A 127 -3.30 -3.50 -18.78
CA ASP A 127 -3.22 -2.64 -19.96
C ASP A 127 -4.40 -2.87 -20.88
N GLY A 128 -5.55 -2.33 -20.53
CA GLY A 128 -6.74 -2.49 -21.35
C GLY A 128 -8.02 -2.07 -20.68
N GLY A 129 -9.08 -2.03 -21.45
CA GLY A 129 -10.42 -1.75 -20.98
C GLY A 129 -10.97 -2.86 -20.07
N GLY A 130 -12.20 -2.67 -19.62
CA GLY A 130 -12.94 -3.68 -18.88
C GLY A 130 -13.45 -4.80 -19.77
N HIS A 131 -14.71 -5.19 -19.55
CA HIS A 131 -15.37 -6.23 -20.35
C HIS A 131 -15.45 -5.85 -21.82
N ARG A 132 -15.24 -6.82 -22.73
CA ARG A 132 -15.40 -6.62 -24.18
C ARG A 132 -16.84 -6.31 -24.49
N ILE A 133 -17.11 -5.13 -25.09
CA ILE A 133 -18.47 -4.60 -25.27
C ILE A 133 -19.32 -5.57 -26.08
N GLN A 134 -18.75 -6.17 -27.13
CA GLN A 134 -19.45 -7.11 -28.02
C GLN A 134 -19.98 -8.33 -27.25
N ASP A 135 -19.18 -8.87 -26.34
CA ASP A 135 -19.56 -10.04 -25.52
C ASP A 135 -20.63 -9.67 -24.47
N GLY A 136 -20.78 -8.40 -24.14
CA GLY A 136 -21.76 -7.89 -23.17
C GLY A 136 -23.09 -7.42 -23.71
N GLN A 137 -23.28 -7.44 -25.03
CA GLN A 137 -24.52 -6.97 -25.68
C GLN A 137 -25.67 -7.99 -25.66
N ASP A 138 -25.41 -9.28 -25.39
CA ASP A 138 -26.44 -10.30 -25.18
C ASP A 138 -26.63 -10.56 -23.68
N ALA A 139 -27.85 -10.31 -23.19
CA ALA A 139 -28.22 -10.52 -21.79
C ALA A 139 -27.99 -11.96 -21.32
N ARG A 140 -28.16 -12.97 -22.17
CA ARG A 140 -27.89 -14.38 -21.85
C ARG A 140 -26.41 -14.61 -21.53
N SER A 141 -25.53 -13.94 -22.26
CA SER A 141 -24.09 -14.00 -22.03
C SER A 141 -23.70 -13.23 -20.78
N PHE A 142 -24.17 -11.99 -20.64
CA PHE A 142 -23.79 -11.11 -19.55
C PHE A 142 -24.40 -11.49 -18.20
N ALA A 143 -25.61 -12.09 -18.18
CA ALA A 143 -26.26 -12.54 -16.95
C ALA A 143 -25.49 -13.68 -16.23
N HIS A 144 -24.65 -14.43 -16.93
CA HIS A 144 -23.73 -15.39 -16.36
C HIS A 144 -22.46 -14.75 -15.76
N ALA A 145 -22.59 -13.50 -15.29
CA ALA A 145 -21.48 -12.69 -14.78
C ALA A 145 -20.38 -13.50 -14.09
N SER A 146 -19.15 -13.21 -14.47
CA SER A 146 -17.96 -13.90 -13.97
C SER A 146 -17.82 -13.82 -12.45
N PRO A 147 -17.34 -14.88 -11.77
CA PRO A 147 -17.02 -14.85 -10.36
C PRO A 147 -15.75 -14.03 -10.03
N LEU A 148 -15.18 -13.31 -10.99
CA LEU A 148 -13.87 -12.67 -10.90
C LEU A 148 -13.73 -11.73 -9.70
N ILE A 149 -14.69 -10.82 -9.51
CA ILE A 149 -14.67 -9.86 -8.38
C ILE A 149 -14.72 -10.61 -7.05
N ARG A 150 -15.60 -11.61 -6.93
CA ARG A 150 -15.67 -12.47 -5.73
C ARG A 150 -14.36 -13.19 -5.48
N THR A 151 -13.74 -13.71 -6.53
CA THR A 151 -12.49 -14.50 -6.42
C THR A 151 -11.32 -13.61 -6.00
N LEU A 152 -11.19 -12.41 -6.58
CA LEU A 152 -10.21 -11.41 -6.15
C LEU A 152 -10.42 -10.97 -4.69
N ALA A 153 -11.65 -10.67 -4.31
CA ALA A 153 -11.96 -10.32 -2.92
C ALA A 153 -11.56 -11.44 -1.93
N ARG A 154 -11.72 -12.72 -2.34
CA ARG A 154 -11.27 -13.87 -1.54
C ARG A 154 -9.76 -14.03 -1.47
N ALA A 155 -9.03 -13.52 -2.44
CA ALA A 155 -7.56 -13.53 -2.43
C ALA A 155 -6.98 -12.48 -1.46
N SER A 156 -7.70 -11.35 -1.25
CA SER A 156 -7.27 -10.28 -0.35
C SER A 156 -6.95 -10.79 1.06
N GLY A 157 -5.80 -10.38 1.58
CA GLY A 157 -5.29 -10.79 2.90
C GLY A 157 -4.94 -12.28 3.01
N TRP A 158 -5.03 -13.05 1.90
CA TRP A 158 -4.57 -14.42 1.82
C TRP A 158 -3.24 -14.54 1.07
N VAL A 159 -3.16 -13.94 -0.12
CA VAL A 159 -1.93 -13.85 -0.91
C VAL A 159 -1.69 -12.40 -1.30
N PRO A 160 -0.42 -11.95 -1.40
CA PRO A 160 -0.10 -10.61 -1.87
C PRO A 160 -0.66 -10.36 -3.28
N LEU A 161 -1.35 -9.23 -3.44
CA LEU A 161 -1.93 -8.79 -4.71
C LEU A 161 -1.22 -7.53 -5.19
N VAL A 162 -0.63 -7.58 -6.37
CA VAL A 162 0.08 -6.45 -7.00
C VAL A 162 -0.58 -6.11 -8.32
N ALA A 163 -0.96 -4.85 -8.50
CA ALA A 163 -1.46 -4.31 -9.77
C ALA A 163 -0.48 -3.29 -10.34
N LEU A 164 0.05 -3.57 -11.51
CA LEU A 164 0.82 -2.62 -12.31
C LEU A 164 -0.07 -2.13 -13.45
N MET A 165 -0.45 -0.85 -13.38
CA MET A 165 -1.20 -0.21 -14.45
C MET A 165 -0.20 0.28 -15.50
N LEU A 166 -0.19 -0.38 -16.65
CA LEU A 166 0.81 -0.17 -17.71
C LEU A 166 0.15 0.40 -18.98
N GLY A 167 -1.07 0.89 -18.84
CA GLY A 167 -1.85 1.53 -19.87
C GLY A 167 -3.22 1.95 -19.37
N PRO A 168 -4.18 2.30 -20.25
CA PRO A 168 -5.53 2.63 -19.86
C PRO A 168 -6.21 1.42 -19.20
N GLY A 169 -6.80 1.62 -18.01
CA GLY A 169 -7.42 0.57 -17.21
C GLY A 169 -8.75 1.01 -16.61
N PHE A 170 -9.73 1.34 -17.44
CA PHE A 170 -11.05 1.76 -16.96
C PHE A 170 -11.96 0.58 -16.59
N ALA A 171 -12.89 0.79 -15.67
CA ALA A 171 -13.86 -0.18 -15.13
C ALA A 171 -13.18 -1.33 -14.35
N ALA A 172 -13.30 -2.60 -14.80
CA ALA A 172 -12.82 -3.76 -14.07
C ALA A 172 -11.34 -3.68 -13.65
N PRO A 173 -10.37 -3.24 -14.48
CA PRO A 173 -8.98 -3.07 -14.05
C PRO A 173 -8.81 -2.09 -12.88
N THR A 174 -9.61 -1.03 -12.82
CA THR A 174 -9.63 -0.11 -11.67
C THR A 174 -10.07 -0.83 -10.39
N ASN A 175 -11.08 -1.71 -10.47
CA ASN A 175 -11.47 -2.52 -9.31
C ASN A 175 -10.41 -3.56 -8.93
N PHE A 176 -9.70 -4.15 -9.91
CA PHE A 176 -8.59 -5.06 -9.60
C PHE A 176 -7.47 -4.32 -8.83
N ALA A 177 -7.15 -3.10 -9.26
CA ALA A 177 -6.25 -2.22 -8.54
C ALA A 177 -6.77 -1.92 -7.11
N GLY A 178 -8.07 -1.64 -6.96
CA GLY A 178 -8.69 -1.37 -5.65
C GLY A 178 -8.58 -2.52 -4.64
N PHE A 179 -8.53 -3.77 -5.10
CA PHE A 179 -8.30 -4.95 -4.25
C PHE A 179 -6.82 -5.23 -3.97
N SER A 180 -5.91 -4.58 -4.70
CA SER A 180 -4.47 -4.89 -4.61
C SER A 180 -3.80 -4.25 -3.41
N ASP A 181 -2.75 -4.90 -2.93
CA ASP A 181 -1.92 -4.44 -1.80
C ASP A 181 -0.88 -3.40 -2.25
N LEU A 182 -0.46 -3.48 -3.51
CA LEU A 182 0.36 -2.48 -4.19
C LEU A 182 -0.23 -2.14 -5.54
N VAL A 183 -0.38 -0.85 -5.80
CA VAL A 183 -0.79 -0.31 -7.11
C VAL A 183 0.27 0.66 -7.61
N VAL A 184 0.88 0.35 -8.75
CA VAL A 184 1.87 1.22 -9.40
C VAL A 184 1.33 1.68 -10.75
N MET A 185 1.48 2.97 -11.03
CA MET A 185 1.12 3.59 -12.32
C MET A 185 2.35 4.15 -13.01
N VAL A 186 2.36 4.10 -14.34
CA VAL A 186 3.40 4.73 -15.17
C VAL A 186 2.87 6.06 -15.70
N ARG A 187 3.59 7.17 -15.45
CA ARG A 187 3.19 8.52 -15.88
C ARG A 187 3.08 8.63 -17.39
N GLY A 188 2.04 9.30 -17.84
CA GLY A 188 1.78 9.51 -19.27
C GLY A 188 1.37 8.25 -20.06
N LEU A 189 1.41 7.07 -19.43
CA LEU A 189 0.96 5.81 -20.04
C LEU A 189 -0.30 5.24 -19.38
N SER A 190 -0.41 5.37 -18.06
CA SER A 190 -1.43 4.70 -17.25
C SER A 190 -2.56 5.64 -16.86
N THR A 191 -3.76 5.16 -17.01
CA THR A 191 -4.96 5.84 -16.51
C THR A 191 -5.92 4.85 -15.86
N MET A 192 -6.61 5.26 -14.81
CA MET A 192 -7.64 4.47 -14.11
C MET A 192 -8.90 5.29 -13.88
N GLY A 193 -10.04 4.63 -13.84
CA GLY A 193 -11.33 5.22 -13.52
C GLY A 193 -12.47 4.25 -13.74
N MET A 194 -13.67 4.58 -13.29
CA MET A 194 -14.84 3.70 -13.47
C MET A 194 -15.34 3.68 -14.91
N ALA A 195 -15.12 4.77 -15.66
CA ALA A 195 -15.52 4.88 -17.06
C ALA A 195 -14.47 5.65 -17.85
N GLY A 196 -14.25 5.28 -19.10
CA GLY A 196 -13.35 6.02 -20.01
C GLY A 196 -14.00 7.32 -20.52
N PRO A 197 -13.19 8.27 -21.09
CA PRO A 197 -13.65 9.59 -21.49
C PRO A 197 -14.87 9.60 -22.43
N ALA A 198 -14.93 8.65 -23.36
CA ALA A 198 -16.06 8.56 -24.30
C ALA A 198 -17.39 8.26 -23.59
N LEU A 199 -17.37 7.36 -22.60
CA LEU A 199 -18.57 7.03 -21.83
C LEU A 199 -18.94 8.16 -20.86
N VAL A 200 -17.95 8.81 -20.24
CA VAL A 200 -18.18 10.00 -19.39
C VAL A 200 -18.85 11.10 -20.21
N LYS A 201 -18.32 11.42 -21.40
CA LYS A 201 -18.90 12.42 -22.29
C LYS A 201 -20.34 12.08 -22.70
N ALA A 202 -20.60 10.82 -23.01
CA ALA A 202 -21.95 10.37 -23.40
C ALA A 202 -22.95 10.44 -22.22
N ALA A 203 -22.50 10.17 -21.00
CA ALA A 203 -23.38 10.11 -19.82
C ALA A 203 -23.58 11.46 -19.13
N THR A 204 -22.54 12.30 -19.06
CA THR A 204 -22.55 13.54 -18.27
C THR A 204 -22.36 14.81 -19.10
N GLY A 205 -21.94 14.67 -20.37
CA GLY A 205 -21.56 15.79 -21.24
C GLY A 205 -20.14 16.32 -20.99
N GLU A 206 -19.43 15.85 -19.96
CA GLU A 206 -18.07 16.30 -19.65
C GLU A 206 -17.06 15.81 -20.70
N ALA A 207 -16.28 16.75 -21.25
CA ALA A 207 -15.21 16.45 -22.21
C ALA A 207 -13.86 16.51 -21.52
N LEU A 208 -13.40 15.40 -20.98
CA LEU A 208 -12.11 15.26 -20.32
C LEU A 208 -11.21 14.33 -21.13
N ASP A 209 -9.90 14.59 -21.12
CA ASP A 209 -8.92 13.61 -21.60
C ASP A 209 -8.67 12.51 -20.56
N GLN A 210 -7.94 11.48 -20.94
CA GLN A 210 -7.66 10.33 -20.07
C GLN A 210 -6.83 10.72 -18.84
N GLU A 211 -5.84 11.61 -19.02
CA GLU A 211 -4.94 12.01 -17.93
C GLU A 211 -5.68 12.87 -16.89
N ALA A 212 -6.49 13.83 -17.34
CA ALA A 212 -7.33 14.65 -16.45
C ALA A 212 -8.38 13.82 -15.70
N LEU A 213 -8.93 12.78 -16.35
CA LEU A 213 -9.94 11.90 -15.75
C LEU A 213 -9.36 10.93 -14.72
N GLY A 214 -8.20 10.36 -14.99
CA GLY A 214 -7.68 9.29 -14.14
C GLY A 214 -6.18 9.00 -14.28
N GLY A 215 -5.38 10.03 -14.60
CA GLY A 215 -3.93 9.90 -14.76
C GLY A 215 -3.18 9.60 -13.46
N ALA A 216 -1.92 9.19 -13.61
CA ALA A 216 -1.09 8.74 -12.50
C ALA A 216 -0.91 9.78 -11.39
N ALA A 217 -0.85 11.08 -11.74
CA ALA A 217 -0.71 12.15 -10.76
C ALA A 217 -1.95 12.30 -9.85
N LEU A 218 -3.15 12.17 -10.43
CA LEU A 218 -4.41 12.21 -9.70
C LEU A 218 -4.58 10.99 -8.80
N GLN A 219 -4.32 9.81 -9.34
CA GLN A 219 -4.54 8.53 -8.65
C GLN A 219 -3.54 8.28 -7.53
N ALA A 220 -2.27 8.69 -7.68
CA ALA A 220 -1.27 8.58 -6.61
C ALA A 220 -1.27 9.75 -5.63
N GLY A 221 -1.96 10.84 -5.94
CA GLY A 221 -2.08 12.04 -5.12
C GLY A 221 -3.44 12.16 -4.44
N ALA A 222 -4.35 12.92 -5.05
CA ALA A 222 -5.64 13.26 -4.44
C ALA A 222 -6.52 12.03 -4.15
N GLN A 223 -6.56 11.06 -5.06
CA GLN A 223 -7.40 9.87 -4.91
C GLN A 223 -6.78 8.81 -4.00
N GLY A 224 -5.46 8.65 -4.01
CA GLY A 224 -4.76 7.66 -3.18
C GLY A 224 -5.03 6.20 -3.55
N LEU A 225 -5.59 5.91 -4.74
CA LEU A 225 -5.76 4.54 -5.20
C LEU A 225 -4.43 3.93 -5.59
N ALA A 226 -3.59 4.66 -6.36
CA ALA A 226 -2.23 4.22 -6.63
C ALA A 226 -1.29 4.51 -5.45
N ASP A 227 -0.44 3.55 -5.14
CA ASP A 227 0.59 3.71 -4.12
C ASP A 227 1.77 4.53 -4.65
N LEU A 228 2.18 4.27 -5.88
CA LEU A 228 3.34 4.90 -6.51
C LEU A 228 3.06 5.23 -7.98
N ALA A 229 3.64 6.35 -8.43
CA ALA A 229 3.69 6.74 -9.83
C ALA A 229 5.16 6.85 -10.26
N VAL A 230 5.53 6.09 -11.30
CA VAL A 230 6.89 5.96 -11.82
C VAL A 230 6.98 6.47 -13.25
N GLU A 231 8.19 6.65 -13.76
CA GLU A 231 8.40 7.18 -15.10
C GLU A 231 8.41 6.08 -16.19
N THR A 232 8.77 4.85 -15.83
CA THR A 232 8.93 3.76 -16.80
C THR A 232 8.26 2.46 -16.33
N GLU A 233 7.90 1.59 -17.30
CA GLU A 233 7.41 0.24 -17.01
C GLU A 233 8.49 -0.60 -16.29
N ALA A 234 9.77 -0.41 -16.61
CA ALA A 234 10.88 -1.11 -15.96
C ALA A 234 10.95 -0.79 -14.45
N GLU A 235 10.77 0.48 -14.09
CA GLU A 235 10.67 0.88 -12.67
C GLU A 235 9.45 0.25 -11.99
N ALA A 236 8.30 0.17 -12.65
CA ALA A 236 7.11 -0.48 -12.10
C ALA A 236 7.36 -1.97 -11.83
N LEU A 237 7.99 -2.68 -12.77
CA LEU A 237 8.36 -4.09 -12.61
C LEU A 237 9.36 -4.30 -11.45
N ALA A 238 10.38 -3.43 -11.35
CA ALA A 238 11.36 -3.48 -10.28
C ALA A 238 10.72 -3.22 -8.90
N LEU A 239 9.77 -2.27 -8.82
CA LEU A 239 9.02 -2.01 -7.60
C LEU A 239 8.15 -3.20 -7.16
N ALA A 240 7.51 -3.89 -8.10
CA ALA A 240 6.75 -5.10 -7.78
C ALA A 240 7.67 -6.19 -7.19
N ARG A 241 8.84 -6.41 -7.77
CA ARG A 241 9.85 -7.35 -7.25
C ARG A 241 10.30 -6.93 -5.84
N ARG A 242 10.67 -5.67 -5.65
CA ARG A 242 11.09 -5.11 -4.36
C ARG A 242 9.99 -5.25 -3.28
N PHE A 243 8.74 -4.89 -3.61
CA PHE A 243 7.61 -5.00 -2.69
C PHE A 243 7.37 -6.44 -2.25
N LEU A 244 7.35 -7.39 -3.18
CA LEU A 244 7.20 -8.81 -2.87
C LEU A 244 8.36 -9.34 -2.02
N GLY A 245 9.55 -8.72 -2.09
CA GLY A 245 10.68 -9.04 -1.24
C GLY A 245 10.42 -8.85 0.26
N TYR A 246 9.50 -7.97 0.65
CA TYR A 246 9.12 -7.79 2.07
C TYR A 246 8.08 -8.79 2.55
N LEU A 247 7.34 -9.43 1.65
CA LEU A 247 6.13 -10.18 1.98
C LEU A 247 6.36 -11.70 1.95
N PRO A 248 5.64 -12.45 2.80
CA PRO A 248 5.57 -13.89 2.67
C PRO A 248 4.83 -14.28 1.38
N ALA A 249 4.90 -15.56 1.01
CA ALA A 249 4.12 -16.08 -0.13
C ALA A 249 2.60 -15.98 0.12
N ASN A 250 2.19 -16.12 1.37
CA ASN A 250 0.78 -16.04 1.81
C ASN A 250 0.71 -15.78 3.32
N ALA A 251 -0.49 -15.52 3.83
CA ALA A 251 -0.74 -15.17 5.23
C ALA A 251 -0.33 -16.24 6.27
N ARG A 252 -0.03 -17.46 5.85
CA ARG A 252 0.46 -18.53 6.74
C ARG A 252 1.97 -18.67 6.78
N ALA A 253 2.65 -18.16 5.75
CA ALA A 253 4.11 -18.20 5.69
C ALA A 253 4.70 -17.06 6.54
N ALA A 254 5.92 -17.30 7.04
CA ALA A 254 6.67 -16.25 7.73
C ALA A 254 7.18 -15.21 6.73
N PRO A 255 7.23 -13.91 7.10
CA PRO A 255 7.90 -12.88 6.32
C PRO A 255 9.37 -13.23 6.05
N PRO A 256 9.90 -12.92 4.85
CA PRO A 256 11.25 -13.31 4.48
C PRO A 256 12.29 -12.44 5.21
N HIS A 257 13.20 -13.11 5.92
CA HIS A 257 14.38 -12.45 6.49
C HIS A 257 15.44 -12.28 5.40
N ALA A 258 16.01 -11.09 5.28
CA ALA A 258 17.11 -10.81 4.35
C ALA A 258 18.45 -10.75 5.10
N PRO A 259 19.58 -11.10 4.45
CA PRO A 259 20.89 -10.80 5.00
C PRO A 259 21.02 -9.30 5.32
N CYS A 260 21.64 -8.97 6.44
CA CYS A 260 21.82 -7.59 6.88
C CYS A 260 23.26 -7.39 7.39
N ASP A 261 23.98 -6.48 6.76
CA ASP A 261 25.32 -6.09 7.18
C ASP A 261 25.31 -4.79 8.02
N ASP A 262 24.12 -4.19 8.23
CA ASP A 262 23.94 -2.98 9.03
C ASP A 262 23.81 -3.36 10.50
N PRO A 263 24.77 -2.98 11.38
CA PRO A 263 24.77 -3.43 12.76
C PRO A 263 23.47 -3.10 13.50
N ALA A 264 22.99 -4.04 14.29
CA ALA A 264 21.78 -3.85 15.09
C ALA A 264 21.94 -2.69 16.09
N GLU A 265 23.14 -2.54 16.63
CA GLU A 265 23.53 -1.51 17.61
C GLU A 265 23.99 -0.19 16.97
N ARG A 266 23.83 -0.01 15.65
CA ARG A 266 24.18 1.24 14.96
C ARG A 266 23.47 2.42 15.59
N ARG A 267 24.24 3.42 15.99
CA ARG A 267 23.78 4.69 16.54
C ARG A 267 23.86 5.78 15.47
N GLU A 268 22.75 6.46 15.21
CA GLU A 268 22.67 7.53 14.21
C GLU A 268 22.67 8.88 14.93
N GLU A 269 23.80 9.59 14.88
CA GLU A 269 24.00 10.87 15.60
C GLU A 269 23.01 11.96 15.15
N ALA A 270 22.58 11.93 13.88
CA ALA A 270 21.62 12.90 13.34
C ALA A 270 20.28 12.89 14.10
N LEU A 271 19.92 11.78 14.75
CA LEU A 271 18.67 11.68 15.50
C LEU A 271 18.64 12.57 16.75
N LEU A 272 19.79 12.93 17.32
CA LEU A 272 19.87 13.83 18.50
C LEU A 272 19.36 15.24 18.18
N THR A 273 19.58 15.72 16.96
CA THR A 273 19.26 17.08 16.54
C THR A 273 18.09 17.14 15.58
N LEU A 274 17.48 15.99 15.26
CA LEU A 274 16.37 15.90 14.29
C LEU A 274 15.13 16.67 14.76
N VAL A 275 14.80 16.55 16.04
CA VAL A 275 13.65 17.26 16.60
C VAL A 275 14.06 18.69 16.97
N PRO A 276 13.50 19.73 16.31
CA PRO A 276 13.85 21.12 16.61
C PRO A 276 13.48 21.53 18.04
N GLU A 277 14.30 22.34 18.69
CA GLU A 277 13.99 22.97 19.99
C GLU A 277 12.75 23.86 19.89
N ASP A 278 12.64 24.61 18.79
CA ASP A 278 11.42 25.36 18.49
C ASP A 278 10.27 24.42 18.10
N ARG A 279 9.33 24.25 19.00
CA ARG A 279 8.18 23.35 18.87
C ARG A 279 7.21 23.69 17.74
N ARG A 280 7.29 24.90 17.17
CA ARG A 280 6.50 25.33 16.02
C ARG A 280 7.08 24.83 14.71
N LYS A 281 8.38 24.51 14.70
CA LYS A 281 9.05 23.97 13.50
C LYS A 281 8.74 22.50 13.35
N GLY A 282 8.39 22.09 12.12
CA GLY A 282 8.30 20.70 11.71
C GLY A 282 9.69 20.11 11.42
N PHE A 283 9.77 18.80 11.38
CA PHE A 283 10.92 18.06 10.88
C PHE A 283 10.44 16.92 9.97
N ASP A 284 11.31 16.43 9.09
CA ASP A 284 10.96 15.31 8.23
C ASP A 284 11.13 13.99 8.98
N VAL A 285 10.02 13.33 9.29
CA VAL A 285 10.06 12.04 10.00
C VAL A 285 10.70 10.92 9.16
N ARG A 286 10.87 11.12 7.85
CA ARG A 286 11.60 10.18 6.98
C ARG A 286 13.07 10.07 7.36
N GLU A 287 13.66 11.12 7.92
CA GLU A 287 15.03 11.09 8.46
C GLU A 287 15.12 10.18 9.70
N ALA A 288 14.09 10.22 10.58
CA ALA A 288 14.02 9.26 11.69
C ALA A 288 13.87 7.82 11.16
N ILE A 289 12.99 7.59 10.18
CA ILE A 289 12.80 6.27 9.58
C ILE A 289 14.11 5.76 8.96
N ALA A 290 14.81 6.60 8.20
CA ALA A 290 16.08 6.24 7.57
C ALA A 290 17.20 5.97 8.60
N GLY A 291 17.23 6.72 9.70
CA GLY A 291 18.19 6.52 10.79
C GLY A 291 17.96 5.23 11.57
N ILE A 292 16.71 4.76 11.66
CA ILE A 292 16.33 3.56 12.40
C ILE A 292 16.41 2.30 11.52
N ALA A 293 15.92 2.36 10.28
CA ALA A 293 15.84 1.22 9.36
C ALA A 293 17.21 0.76 8.84
N ASP A 294 17.27 -0.49 8.37
CA ASP A 294 18.42 -0.98 7.61
C ASP A 294 18.64 -0.10 6.38
N ARG A 295 19.90 0.25 6.10
CA ARG A 295 20.24 1.17 5.01
C ARG A 295 19.71 0.69 3.67
N GLY A 296 19.02 1.59 2.93
CA GLY A 296 18.44 1.30 1.62
C GLY A 296 17.17 0.43 1.65
N SER A 297 16.70 0.01 2.83
CA SER A 297 15.56 -0.88 2.95
C SER A 297 14.20 -0.16 2.94
N VAL A 298 14.12 1.16 3.05
CA VAL A 298 12.85 1.88 3.17
C VAL A 298 12.11 1.93 1.83
N LEU A 299 10.86 1.50 1.80
CA LEU A 299 9.92 1.64 0.69
C LEU A 299 8.67 2.36 1.20
N GLU A 300 8.58 3.67 0.98
CA GLU A 300 7.40 4.45 1.34
C GLU A 300 6.25 4.18 0.36
N LEU A 301 5.06 3.90 0.90
CA LEU A 301 3.82 3.73 0.15
C LEU A 301 2.96 4.98 0.25
N LYS A 302 2.33 5.38 -0.85
CA LYS A 302 1.47 6.58 -0.93
C LYS A 302 2.13 7.88 -0.44
N PRO A 303 3.37 8.23 -0.88
CA PRO A 303 4.07 9.41 -0.39
C PRO A 303 3.35 10.73 -0.72
N ARG A 304 2.50 10.74 -1.74
CA ARG A 304 1.77 11.91 -2.21
C ARG A 304 0.34 11.99 -1.69
N HIS A 305 -0.23 10.87 -1.22
CA HIS A 305 -1.58 10.83 -0.65
C HIS A 305 -1.50 10.91 0.87
N ALA A 306 -2.34 11.76 1.48
CA ALA A 306 -2.35 11.97 2.93
C ALA A 306 -0.92 12.09 3.50
N ALA A 307 -0.12 13.02 2.95
CA ALA A 307 1.31 13.13 3.21
C ALA A 307 1.66 13.57 4.66
N ASN A 308 0.66 13.89 5.48
CA ASN A 308 0.74 14.09 6.93
C ASN A 308 0.88 12.75 7.70
N MET A 309 0.73 11.61 7.02
CA MET A 309 0.97 10.26 7.52
C MET A 309 1.93 9.53 6.58
N VAL A 310 3.07 9.08 7.09
CA VAL A 310 4.00 8.22 6.36
C VAL A 310 3.65 6.76 6.65
N THR A 311 3.57 5.96 5.61
CA THR A 311 3.46 4.50 5.67
C THR A 311 4.59 3.90 4.86
N ALA A 312 5.43 3.09 5.47
CA ALA A 312 6.60 2.54 4.81
C ALA A 312 6.84 1.07 5.20
N LEU A 313 7.22 0.27 4.24
CA LEU A 313 7.89 -0.99 4.49
C LEU A 313 9.38 -0.70 4.70
N ALA A 314 9.99 -1.36 5.66
CA ALA A 314 11.42 -1.26 5.93
C ALA A 314 11.95 -2.61 6.44
N ARG A 315 13.24 -2.66 6.70
CA ARG A 315 13.84 -3.80 7.42
C ARG A 315 14.56 -3.31 8.67
N LEU A 316 14.55 -4.16 9.68
CA LEU A 316 15.27 -3.99 10.92
C LEU A 316 15.98 -5.31 11.22
N ASP A 317 17.32 -5.32 11.15
CA ASP A 317 18.14 -6.54 11.28
C ASP A 317 17.70 -7.61 10.25
N GLY A 318 17.47 -7.18 9.00
CA GLY A 318 16.96 -8.03 7.91
C GLY A 318 15.48 -8.39 7.95
N ARG A 319 14.77 -8.15 9.06
CA ARG A 319 13.34 -8.46 9.24
C ARG A 319 12.47 -7.39 8.62
N PRO A 320 11.48 -7.73 7.78
CA PRO A 320 10.55 -6.75 7.26
C PRO A 320 9.60 -6.28 8.37
N VAL A 321 9.37 -4.97 8.39
CA VAL A 321 8.46 -4.28 9.31
C VAL A 321 7.64 -3.25 8.57
N GLY A 322 6.45 -2.93 9.09
CA GLY A 322 5.66 -1.78 8.69
C GLY A 322 5.94 -0.59 9.63
N ILE A 323 6.22 0.57 9.08
CA ILE A 323 6.40 1.81 9.84
C ILE A 323 5.28 2.78 9.52
N LEU A 324 4.57 3.24 10.56
CA LEU A 324 3.56 4.29 10.51
C LEU A 324 4.09 5.50 11.28
N ALA A 325 4.10 6.68 10.66
CA ALA A 325 4.68 7.86 11.30
C ALA A 325 3.90 9.15 10.96
N ASN A 326 3.81 10.08 11.92
CA ASN A 326 3.26 11.41 11.66
C ASN A 326 4.31 12.30 10.99
N GLN A 327 3.94 12.97 9.89
CA GLN A 327 4.80 13.91 9.17
C GLN A 327 4.47 15.35 9.54
N SER A 328 5.25 15.93 10.43
CA SER A 328 4.97 17.28 10.93
C SER A 328 5.19 18.42 9.92
N LEU A 329 5.92 18.17 8.83
CA LEU A 329 6.03 19.13 7.71
C LEU A 329 4.72 19.24 6.91
N ARG A 330 3.76 18.36 7.14
CA ARG A 330 2.43 18.39 6.51
C ARG A 330 1.35 18.45 7.58
N LEU A 331 0.54 19.50 7.56
CA LEU A 331 -0.51 19.75 8.56
C LEU A 331 -0.03 19.60 10.02
N GLY A 332 1.26 19.85 10.29
CA GLY A 332 1.82 19.68 11.64
C GLY A 332 1.77 18.25 12.20
N GLY A 333 1.54 17.22 11.36
CA GLY A 333 1.34 15.84 11.80
C GLY A 333 -0.09 15.54 12.28
N ILE A 334 -1.04 16.48 12.11
CA ILE A 334 -2.47 16.29 12.42
C ILE A 334 -3.03 15.12 11.60
N ILE A 335 -3.88 14.30 12.22
CA ILE A 335 -4.58 13.21 11.53
C ILE A 335 -5.90 13.72 10.97
N ASP A 336 -6.02 13.77 9.65
CA ASP A 336 -7.28 13.98 8.95
C ASP A 336 -7.90 12.63 8.52
N ALA A 337 -9.05 12.69 7.86
CA ALA A 337 -9.77 11.49 7.45
C ALA A 337 -8.97 10.61 6.47
N ALA A 338 -8.25 11.22 5.54
CA ALA A 338 -7.44 10.49 4.56
C ALA A 338 -6.21 9.83 5.23
N ALA A 339 -5.56 10.52 6.16
CA ALA A 339 -4.44 9.98 6.93
C ALA A 339 -4.87 8.81 7.81
N ALA A 340 -6.05 8.93 8.46
CA ALA A 340 -6.59 7.84 9.27
C ALA A 340 -6.89 6.58 8.43
N GLU A 341 -7.49 6.73 7.27
CA GLU A 341 -7.79 5.62 6.37
C GLU A 341 -6.52 5.01 5.77
N LYS A 342 -5.57 5.83 5.35
CA LYS A 342 -4.26 5.37 4.88
C LYS A 342 -3.54 4.53 5.93
N GLY A 343 -3.48 5.02 7.19
CA GLY A 343 -2.88 4.30 8.31
C GLY A 343 -3.62 3.01 8.62
N ALA A 344 -4.95 3.04 8.68
CA ALA A 344 -5.79 1.88 8.95
C ALA A 344 -5.58 0.75 7.94
N ARG A 345 -5.62 1.08 6.63
CA ARG A 345 -5.35 0.10 5.58
C ARG A 345 -3.94 -0.50 5.70
N PHE A 346 -2.94 0.34 5.98
CA PHE A 346 -1.56 -0.11 6.13
C PHE A 346 -1.37 -1.07 7.32
N ILE A 347 -2.02 -0.79 8.47
CA ILE A 347 -2.03 -1.69 9.63
C ILE A 347 -2.68 -3.03 9.27
N ALA A 348 -3.87 -3.00 8.64
CA ALA A 348 -4.56 -4.21 8.20
C ALA A 348 -3.72 -5.05 7.24
N PHE A 349 -3.00 -4.40 6.32
CA PHE A 349 -2.07 -5.04 5.40
C PHE A 349 -0.89 -5.70 6.13
N CYS A 350 -0.23 -4.98 7.03
CA CYS A 350 0.89 -5.53 7.82
C CYS A 350 0.44 -6.72 8.68
N ASP A 351 -0.70 -6.60 9.34
CA ASP A 351 -1.26 -7.68 10.16
C ASP A 351 -1.63 -8.92 9.33
N ALA A 352 -2.22 -8.73 8.14
CA ALA A 352 -2.57 -9.84 7.26
C ALA A 352 -1.34 -10.68 6.88
N TYR A 353 -0.21 -10.04 6.62
CA TYR A 353 1.02 -10.71 6.19
C TYR A 353 2.06 -10.93 7.31
N GLY A 354 1.71 -10.67 8.55
CA GLY A 354 2.57 -10.96 9.69
C GLY A 354 3.75 -10.02 9.86
N LEU A 355 3.67 -8.80 9.34
CA LEU A 355 4.71 -7.78 9.49
C LEU A 355 4.56 -7.05 10.82
N PRO A 356 5.57 -7.04 11.70
CA PRO A 356 5.56 -6.19 12.90
C PRO A 356 5.36 -4.73 12.56
N LEU A 357 4.71 -3.99 13.45
CA LEU A 357 4.35 -2.58 13.27
C LEU A 357 5.16 -1.69 14.21
N VAL A 358 5.77 -0.65 13.67
CA VAL A 358 6.46 0.41 14.40
C VAL A 358 5.73 1.73 14.18
N SER A 359 5.26 2.36 15.26
CA SER A 359 4.62 3.67 15.25
C SER A 359 5.58 4.75 15.74
N LEU A 360 5.89 5.74 14.90
CA LEU A 360 6.69 6.91 15.26
C LEU A 360 5.76 8.12 15.41
N ILE A 361 5.65 8.64 16.64
CA ILE A 361 4.58 9.54 17.03
C ILE A 361 5.07 10.99 17.17
N ASP A 362 4.53 11.89 16.36
CA ASP A 362 4.59 13.35 16.54
C ASP A 362 3.23 13.94 16.13
N VAL A 363 2.20 13.72 16.97
CA VAL A 363 0.81 14.01 16.65
C VAL A 363 0.21 15.06 17.60
N PRO A 364 -0.26 16.22 17.10
CA PRO A 364 -0.97 17.21 17.92
C PRO A 364 -2.46 16.88 18.11
N GLY A 365 -2.98 15.87 17.42
CA GLY A 365 -4.37 15.44 17.50
C GLY A 365 -5.00 15.15 16.14
N PHE A 366 -6.32 14.97 16.13
CA PHE A 366 -7.13 14.93 14.91
C PHE A 366 -7.44 16.33 14.40
N LEU A 367 -7.72 16.43 13.10
CA LEU A 367 -8.21 17.67 12.50
C LEU A 367 -9.54 18.08 13.17
N ILE A 368 -9.71 19.37 13.44
CA ILE A 368 -10.90 19.94 14.07
C ILE A 368 -11.53 21.00 13.19
N GLY A 369 -12.80 21.31 13.46
CA GLY A 369 -13.52 22.38 12.77
C GLY A 369 -14.52 21.84 11.73
N SER A 370 -15.33 22.76 11.18
CA SER A 370 -16.46 22.41 10.31
C SER A 370 -16.07 21.64 9.04
N ALA A 371 -14.87 21.86 8.50
CA ALA A 371 -14.36 21.11 7.35
C ALA A 371 -14.06 19.66 7.72
N ALA A 372 -13.50 19.42 8.91
CA ALA A 372 -13.26 18.09 9.44
C ALA A 372 -14.58 17.32 9.60
N GLU A 373 -15.59 17.94 10.22
CA GLU A 373 -16.91 17.31 10.41
C GLU A 373 -17.58 17.00 9.07
N ARG A 374 -17.53 17.89 8.09
CA ARG A 374 -18.05 17.65 6.73
C ARG A 374 -17.34 16.51 6.01
N SER A 375 -16.07 16.24 6.36
CA SER A 375 -15.32 15.08 5.83
C SER A 375 -15.74 13.74 6.44
N ARG A 376 -16.72 13.73 7.37
CA ARG A 376 -17.15 12.57 8.15
C ARG A 376 -16.01 12.00 9.02
N LEU A 377 -15.17 12.89 9.56
CA LEU A 377 -13.96 12.51 10.30
C LEU A 377 -14.26 11.54 11.44
N GLY A 378 -15.32 11.75 12.22
CA GLY A 378 -15.67 10.90 13.34
C GLY A 378 -15.77 9.41 13.01
N ARG A 379 -16.38 9.04 11.88
CA ARG A 379 -16.44 7.65 11.42
C ARG A 379 -15.15 7.18 10.76
N ARG A 380 -14.56 8.03 9.92
CA ARG A 380 -13.37 7.67 9.14
C ARG A 380 -12.13 7.54 10.01
N SER A 381 -12.00 8.40 11.03
CA SER A 381 -10.89 8.35 11.98
C SER A 381 -10.93 7.10 12.87
N ALA A 382 -12.13 6.61 13.20
CA ALA A 382 -12.30 5.40 14.03
C ALA A 382 -11.69 4.13 13.40
N LYS A 383 -11.49 4.12 12.08
CA LYS A 383 -10.82 3.00 11.39
C LYS A 383 -9.39 2.78 11.90
N LEU A 384 -8.66 3.85 12.21
CA LEU A 384 -7.26 3.76 12.62
C LEU A 384 -7.09 3.04 13.98
N PRO A 385 -7.72 3.46 15.09
CA PRO A 385 -7.64 2.73 16.35
C PRO A 385 -8.31 1.35 16.27
N PHE A 386 -9.35 1.18 15.44
CA PHE A 386 -9.96 -0.12 15.22
C PHE A 386 -8.94 -1.13 14.66
N GLU A 387 -8.15 -0.73 13.67
CA GLU A 387 -7.15 -1.62 13.08
C GLU A 387 -6.01 -1.93 14.05
N TRP A 388 -5.56 -0.97 14.85
CA TRP A 388 -4.60 -1.23 15.92
C TRP A 388 -5.12 -2.25 16.94
N ALA A 389 -6.36 -2.10 17.39
CA ALA A 389 -6.97 -3.02 18.37
C ALA A 389 -7.13 -4.46 17.85
N HIS A 390 -7.21 -4.64 16.53
CA HIS A 390 -7.34 -5.96 15.89
C HIS A 390 -6.04 -6.53 15.35
N ALA A 391 -4.95 -5.76 15.35
CA ALA A 391 -3.66 -6.24 14.90
C ALA A 391 -3.13 -7.34 15.82
N THR A 392 -2.63 -8.43 15.24
CA THR A 392 -2.10 -9.59 15.95
C THR A 392 -0.58 -9.68 15.92
N VAL A 393 0.06 -8.83 15.11
CA VAL A 393 1.52 -8.75 14.98
C VAL A 393 2.14 -7.96 16.13
N PRO A 394 3.44 -8.10 16.40
CA PRO A 394 4.15 -7.26 17.35
C PRO A 394 4.00 -5.77 17.03
N ARG A 395 3.79 -4.95 18.05
CA ARG A 395 3.55 -3.51 17.96
C ARG A 395 4.50 -2.77 18.87
N ILE A 396 5.23 -1.82 18.31
CA ILE A 396 6.18 -0.98 19.05
C ILE A 396 5.87 0.47 18.76
N SER A 397 5.76 1.30 19.79
CA SER A 397 5.56 2.73 19.64
C SER A 397 6.73 3.54 20.20
N VAL A 398 7.07 4.63 19.51
CA VAL A 398 8.09 5.58 19.95
C VAL A 398 7.53 7.00 19.80
N VAL A 399 7.39 7.71 20.93
CA VAL A 399 6.96 9.11 20.92
C VAL A 399 8.18 9.99 20.67
N LEU A 400 8.24 10.60 19.49
CA LEU A 400 9.36 11.45 19.11
C LEU A 400 9.24 12.85 19.72
N ARG A 401 8.01 13.42 19.73
CA ARG A 401 7.75 14.75 20.26
C ARG A 401 6.33 14.87 20.82
N LYS A 402 5.32 15.22 20.00
CA LYS A 402 3.95 15.43 20.45
C LYS A 402 3.18 14.12 20.51
N GLY A 403 2.53 13.87 21.64
CA GLY A 403 1.58 12.77 21.80
C GLY A 403 0.30 13.30 22.44
N TYR A 404 -0.59 13.96 21.66
CA TYR A 404 -1.72 14.68 22.21
C TYR A 404 -3.07 14.01 21.96
N GLY A 405 -3.83 13.88 23.04
CA GLY A 405 -5.24 13.51 23.04
C GLY A 405 -5.52 12.16 22.35
N LEU A 406 -6.66 12.08 21.68
CA LEU A 406 -7.06 10.87 20.97
C LEU A 406 -6.11 10.53 19.81
N GLY A 407 -5.38 11.50 19.25
CA GLY A 407 -4.37 11.27 18.22
C GLY A 407 -3.23 10.37 18.73
N TYR A 408 -2.78 10.59 19.96
CA TYR A 408 -1.79 9.73 20.63
C TYR A 408 -2.25 8.28 20.74
N ILE A 409 -3.49 8.08 21.19
CA ILE A 409 -4.09 6.74 21.29
C ILE A 409 -4.25 6.10 19.90
N ALA A 410 -4.69 6.88 18.91
CA ALA A 410 -4.89 6.39 17.54
C ALA A 410 -3.58 6.04 16.81
N MET A 411 -2.44 6.51 17.31
CA MET A 411 -1.09 6.11 16.87
C MET A 411 -0.48 5.00 17.73
N ALA A 412 -1.27 4.31 18.53
CA ALA A 412 -0.84 3.29 19.49
C ALA A 412 0.18 3.80 20.51
N GLY A 413 0.02 5.05 20.96
CA GLY A 413 0.90 5.64 21.95
C GLY A 413 0.81 4.98 23.31
N GLY A 414 1.96 4.77 23.94
CA GLY A 414 2.04 4.13 25.24
C GLY A 414 1.45 2.72 25.25
N ARG A 415 0.69 2.41 26.31
CA ARG A 415 0.06 1.11 26.49
C ARG A 415 -1.38 1.03 25.95
N SER A 416 -1.84 2.06 25.24
CA SER A 416 -3.23 2.21 24.83
C SER A 416 -3.73 1.12 23.88
N MET A 417 -2.83 0.51 23.08
CA MET A 417 -3.15 -0.54 22.10
C MET A 417 -2.31 -1.81 22.32
N GLU A 418 -2.04 -2.14 23.57
CA GLU A 418 -1.29 -3.34 23.95
C GLU A 418 0.04 -3.46 23.22
N ALA A 419 0.79 -2.34 23.11
CA ALA A 419 2.10 -2.35 22.50
C ALA A 419 3.06 -3.30 23.25
N ASP A 420 3.88 -4.04 22.51
CA ASP A 420 4.92 -4.91 23.06
C ASP A 420 6.05 -4.10 23.69
N ALA A 421 6.25 -2.88 23.19
CA ALA A 421 7.06 -1.87 23.83
C ALA A 421 6.58 -0.46 23.47
N ALA A 422 6.63 0.43 24.45
CA ALA A 422 6.26 1.84 24.32
C ALA A 422 7.42 2.70 24.81
N PHE A 423 8.12 3.35 23.89
CA PHE A 423 9.27 4.22 24.17
C PHE A 423 8.94 5.69 23.92
N ALA A 424 9.72 6.56 24.50
CA ALA A 424 9.73 7.98 24.16
C ALA A 424 11.15 8.54 24.06
N TRP A 425 11.33 9.53 23.22
CA TRP A 425 12.53 10.37 23.24
C TRP A 425 12.42 11.42 24.36
N PRO A 426 13.52 11.97 24.84
CA PRO A 426 13.51 13.03 25.86
C PRO A 426 12.72 14.29 25.44
N SER A 427 12.57 14.51 24.14
CA SER A 427 11.79 15.60 23.54
C SER A 427 10.26 15.40 23.59
N ALA A 428 9.78 14.23 24.05
CA ALA A 428 8.35 13.91 24.02
C ALA A 428 7.56 14.72 25.05
N GLU A 429 6.38 15.18 24.61
CA GLU A 429 5.32 15.77 25.43
C GLU A 429 4.04 14.97 25.24
N ILE A 430 3.47 14.47 26.32
CA ILE A 430 2.28 13.62 26.32
C ILE A 430 1.20 14.27 27.19
N CYS A 431 0.07 14.60 26.61
CA CYS A 431 -1.05 15.20 27.35
C CYS A 431 -2.39 15.04 26.60
N ALA A 432 -3.49 15.38 27.30
CA ALA A 432 -4.85 15.22 26.79
C ALA A 432 -5.19 16.12 25.58
N MET A 433 -4.53 17.26 25.43
CA MET A 433 -4.67 18.20 24.31
C MET A 433 -3.44 19.11 24.24
N SER A 434 -3.38 20.04 23.28
CA SER A 434 -2.29 21.03 23.28
C SER A 434 -2.26 21.81 24.59
N ILE A 435 -1.07 22.03 25.12
CA ILE A 435 -0.90 22.71 26.42
C ILE A 435 -1.52 24.11 26.39
N GLU A 436 -1.28 24.87 25.31
CA GLU A 436 -1.84 26.19 25.09
C GLU A 436 -3.37 26.13 25.07
N GLY A 437 -3.95 25.21 24.33
CA GLY A 437 -5.41 25.02 24.27
C GLY A 437 -6.01 24.62 25.62
N SER A 438 -5.31 23.81 26.40
CA SER A 438 -5.78 23.45 27.75
C SER A 438 -5.84 24.64 28.69
N VAL A 439 -4.85 25.53 28.64
CA VAL A 439 -4.85 26.79 29.41
C VAL A 439 -5.97 27.71 28.96
N ASP A 440 -6.11 27.92 27.66
CA ASP A 440 -7.13 28.80 27.09
C ASP A 440 -8.57 28.35 27.39
N ILE A 441 -8.79 27.05 27.62
CA ILE A 441 -10.11 26.51 27.96
C ILE A 441 -10.31 26.43 29.48
N ALA A 442 -9.39 25.75 30.18
CA ALA A 442 -9.58 25.41 31.59
C ALA A 442 -9.28 26.59 32.54
N HIS A 443 -8.35 27.47 32.14
CA HIS A 443 -7.89 28.59 32.98
C HIS A 443 -8.31 29.96 32.43
N ARG A 444 -9.26 29.98 31.49
CA ARG A 444 -9.66 31.23 30.80
C ARG A 444 -10.01 32.36 31.79
N ARG A 445 -10.89 32.07 32.77
CA ARG A 445 -11.34 33.10 33.74
C ARG A 445 -10.21 33.59 34.65
N GLU A 446 -9.31 32.69 35.02
CA GLU A 446 -8.13 32.97 35.85
C GLU A 446 -7.16 33.91 35.08
N VAL A 447 -6.91 33.57 33.81
CA VAL A 447 -6.07 34.39 32.92
C VAL A 447 -6.69 35.78 32.69
N GLU A 448 -8.00 35.84 32.40
CA GLU A 448 -8.70 37.13 32.17
C GLU A 448 -8.72 38.02 33.42
N ALA A 449 -8.72 37.45 34.63
CA ALA A 449 -8.74 38.19 35.90
C ALA A 449 -7.33 38.58 36.41
N ALA A 450 -6.26 38.11 35.81
CA ALA A 450 -4.90 38.36 36.25
C ALA A 450 -4.47 39.82 35.93
N PRO A 451 -3.63 40.44 36.78
CA PRO A 451 -3.09 41.79 36.51
C PRO A 451 -2.32 41.89 35.20
N ASP A 452 -1.60 40.82 34.81
CA ASP A 452 -0.96 40.64 33.50
C ASP A 452 -1.44 39.30 32.92
N PRO A 453 -2.48 39.30 32.09
CA PRO A 453 -3.02 38.08 31.50
C PRO A 453 -2.01 37.30 30.65
N ALA A 454 -1.11 38.02 29.94
CA ALA A 454 -0.15 37.36 29.06
C ALA A 454 0.93 36.63 29.85
N ALA A 455 1.50 37.28 30.87
CA ALA A 455 2.50 36.69 31.75
C ALA A 455 1.90 35.51 32.56
N HIS A 456 0.67 35.67 33.08
CA HIS A 456 -0.01 34.61 33.81
C HIS A 456 -0.30 33.39 32.93
N ARG A 457 -0.82 33.60 31.72
CA ARG A 457 -1.03 32.53 30.73
C ARG A 457 0.28 31.77 30.44
N GLN A 458 1.40 32.47 30.24
CA GLN A 458 2.68 31.87 29.97
C GLN A 458 3.18 31.04 31.16
N ALA A 459 3.03 31.52 32.38
CA ALA A 459 3.38 30.79 33.61
C ALA A 459 2.58 29.48 33.74
N LEU A 460 1.28 29.52 33.45
CA LEU A 460 0.42 28.31 33.44
C LEU A 460 0.88 27.31 32.40
N ILE A 461 1.19 27.77 31.18
CA ILE A 461 1.73 26.90 30.10
C ILE A 461 3.03 26.21 30.56
N GLU A 462 3.95 26.96 31.15
CA GLU A 462 5.23 26.40 31.64
C GLU A 462 5.03 25.41 32.79
N GLY A 463 4.12 25.71 33.73
CA GLY A 463 3.77 24.82 34.82
C GLY A 463 3.12 23.51 34.37
N ILE A 464 2.26 23.54 33.34
CA ILE A 464 1.70 22.31 32.73
C ILE A 464 2.78 21.56 31.98
N ARG A 465 3.62 22.25 31.21
CA ARG A 465 4.71 21.66 30.42
C ARG A 465 5.68 20.87 31.29
N ALA A 466 6.01 21.36 32.48
CA ALA A 466 6.86 20.64 33.43
C ALA A 466 6.29 19.27 33.85
N ARG A 467 5.00 19.04 33.64
CA ARG A 467 4.28 17.80 34.00
C ARG A 467 3.91 16.91 32.83
N THR A 468 4.27 17.27 31.60
CA THR A 468 3.90 16.57 30.37
C THR A 468 5.07 15.88 29.67
N GLY A 469 6.28 15.99 30.22
CA GLY A 469 7.49 15.41 29.64
C GLY A 469 7.55 13.89 29.72
N ALA A 470 8.43 13.30 28.90
CA ALA A 470 8.60 11.85 28.77
C ALA A 470 8.86 11.13 30.10
N LEU A 471 9.76 11.68 30.96
CA LEU A 471 10.06 11.08 32.27
C LEU A 471 8.82 11.02 33.15
N ARG A 472 7.99 12.07 33.14
CA ARG A 472 6.75 12.09 33.92
C ARG A 472 5.75 11.03 33.44
N ALA A 473 5.68 10.79 32.13
CA ALA A 473 4.87 9.73 31.56
C ALA A 473 5.39 8.32 31.96
N ALA A 474 6.71 8.15 32.01
CA ALA A 474 7.33 6.90 32.45
C ALA A 474 7.12 6.64 33.96
N GLU A 475 7.18 7.67 34.81
CA GLU A 475 6.85 7.55 36.25
C GLU A 475 5.44 7.00 36.47
N GLY A 476 4.49 7.32 35.60
CA GLY A 476 3.13 6.80 35.62
C GLY A 476 2.96 5.42 34.96
N PHE A 477 4.06 4.76 34.59
CA PHE A 477 4.06 3.49 33.85
C PHE A 477 3.27 3.53 32.53
N GLY A 478 3.18 4.71 31.91
CA GLY A 478 2.60 4.90 30.56
C GLY A 478 3.58 4.53 29.44
N LEU A 479 4.86 4.43 29.76
CA LEU A 479 5.96 4.06 28.86
C LEU A 479 6.82 2.98 29.53
N ASP A 480 7.48 2.17 28.70
CA ASP A 480 8.46 1.19 29.18
C ASP A 480 9.82 1.84 29.46
N ASP A 481 10.19 2.83 28.63
CA ASP A 481 11.46 3.55 28.81
C ASP A 481 11.47 4.91 28.11
N VAL A 482 12.34 5.80 28.57
CA VAL A 482 12.74 7.04 27.88
C VAL A 482 14.14 6.81 27.34
N ILE A 483 14.25 6.68 26.03
CA ILE A 483 15.46 6.21 25.34
C ILE A 483 16.24 7.34 24.67
N ASP A 484 17.55 7.18 24.57
CA ASP A 484 18.37 8.01 23.70
C ASP A 484 17.89 7.83 22.25
N PRO A 485 17.62 8.92 21.50
CA PRO A 485 17.18 8.82 20.09
C PRO A 485 18.06 7.91 19.24
N ARG A 486 19.38 7.89 19.49
CA ARG A 486 20.35 7.06 18.77
C ARG A 486 20.20 5.56 19.02
N ASP A 487 19.64 5.18 20.16
CA ASP A 487 19.45 3.77 20.55
C ASP A 487 18.11 3.20 20.04
N THR A 488 17.28 4.01 19.38
CA THR A 488 15.94 3.61 18.93
C THR A 488 15.98 2.35 18.08
N ARG A 489 16.93 2.24 17.13
CA ARG A 489 17.14 1.05 16.31
C ARG A 489 17.38 -0.20 17.16
N ALA A 490 18.36 -0.16 18.04
CA ALA A 490 18.75 -1.29 18.87
C ALA A 490 17.61 -1.75 19.78
N ARG A 491 16.90 -0.80 20.39
CA ARG A 491 15.78 -1.08 21.29
C ARG A 491 14.60 -1.74 20.56
N ILE A 492 14.27 -1.29 19.35
CA ILE A 492 13.22 -1.91 18.54
C ILE A 492 13.63 -3.33 18.12
N ILE A 493 14.87 -3.52 17.66
CA ILE A 493 15.38 -4.83 17.23
C ILE A 493 15.35 -5.83 18.41
N GLU A 494 15.74 -5.39 19.62
CA GLU A 494 15.69 -6.22 20.83
C GLU A 494 14.27 -6.76 21.07
N VAL A 495 13.26 -5.89 21.03
CA VAL A 495 11.85 -6.29 21.19
C VAL A 495 11.41 -7.25 20.09
N LEU A 496 11.77 -6.96 18.83
CA LEU A 496 11.42 -7.82 17.69
C LEU A 496 12.02 -9.23 17.82
N ARG A 497 13.24 -9.36 18.35
CA ARG A 497 13.88 -10.65 18.63
C ARG A 497 13.12 -11.45 19.69
N GLN A 498 12.58 -10.78 20.72
CA GLN A 498 11.77 -11.40 21.78
C GLN A 498 10.38 -11.85 21.26
N CYS A 499 9.85 -11.17 20.24
CA CYS A 499 8.52 -11.43 19.68
C CYS A 499 8.54 -12.30 18.42
N GLU A 500 9.64 -12.95 18.07
CA GLU A 500 9.86 -13.59 16.75
C GLU A 500 8.78 -14.58 16.34
N THR A 501 8.29 -15.38 17.28
CA THR A 501 7.29 -16.43 17.02
C THR A 501 5.89 -16.04 17.48
N ARG A 502 5.73 -14.85 18.05
CA ARG A 502 4.49 -14.46 18.69
C ARG A 502 3.54 -13.75 17.72
N ARG A 503 2.28 -14.19 17.77
CA ARG A 503 1.14 -13.37 17.38
C ARG A 503 0.26 -13.10 18.61
N HIS A 504 -0.26 -11.89 18.71
CA HIS A 504 -0.99 -11.43 19.88
C HIS A 504 -2.20 -12.33 20.21
N GLY A 505 -2.44 -12.55 21.51
CA GLY A 505 -3.58 -13.32 22.02
C GLY A 505 -3.48 -14.82 21.87
N GLY A 506 -2.34 -15.38 21.42
CA GLY A 506 -2.18 -16.83 21.22
C GLY A 506 -3.17 -17.41 20.22
N LEU A 507 -3.92 -16.57 19.49
CA LEU A 507 -4.85 -17.00 18.46
C LEU A 507 -4.09 -17.49 17.22
N PRO A 508 -4.57 -18.55 16.57
CA PRO A 508 -3.97 -18.98 15.31
C PRO A 508 -4.06 -17.86 14.28
N PRO A 509 -3.10 -17.77 13.35
CA PRO A 509 -3.17 -16.80 12.27
C PRO A 509 -4.52 -16.93 11.55
N LYS A 510 -5.28 -15.85 11.50
CA LYS A 510 -6.54 -15.80 10.76
C LYS A 510 -6.29 -15.13 9.42
N LYS A 511 -6.98 -15.62 8.39
CA LYS A 511 -7.11 -14.87 7.17
C LYS A 511 -7.88 -13.58 7.47
N ARG A 512 -7.28 -12.45 7.13
CA ARG A 512 -7.90 -11.14 7.29
C ARG A 512 -7.97 -10.46 5.92
N ALA A 513 -9.17 -10.17 5.46
CA ALA A 513 -9.35 -9.37 4.27
C ALA A 513 -8.90 -7.92 4.52
N ILE A 514 -8.28 -7.31 3.52
CA ILE A 514 -7.89 -5.90 3.53
C ILE A 514 -8.94 -5.14 2.73
N PRO A 515 -9.81 -4.36 3.38
CA PRO A 515 -10.85 -3.64 2.65
C PRO A 515 -10.24 -2.52 1.82
N PRO A 516 -10.76 -2.24 0.62
CA PRO A 516 -10.43 -1.03 -0.10
C PRO A 516 -10.92 0.19 0.69
N ILE A 517 -10.14 1.28 0.65
CA ILE A 517 -10.48 2.54 1.35
C ILE A 517 -10.82 3.60 0.34
#